data_41e9079f53f8c8819ef1199bf23a13a4
#
_entry.id   41e9079f53f8c8819ef1199bf23a13a4
#
_cell.length_a   1.000
_cell.length_b   1.000
_cell.length_c   1.000
_cell.angle_alpha   90.00
_cell.angle_beta   90.00
_cell.angle_gamma   90.00
#
_symmetry.space_group_name_H-M   'P 1'
#
loop_
_entity.id
_entity.type
_entity.pdbx_description
1 polymer ?
#
loop_
_entity_poly.entity_id
_entity_poly.type
_entity_poly.pdbx_seq_one_letter_code
_entity_poly.pdbx_strand_id
1 'polypeptide(L)'
;MERSRWRRQLSTRWDERRLEAYLRYADAIKRFTSVAGRLAAGKGLFDLPQPLAQDVGLERLADAELERGYAFEAVLLMGDAETISAARALQRHAWVLEQFVRDMRSGTAQDWTQAFRQFQEKRDEYYIAARKSLGVHAAFRLRAEDPVILGQDPRQL
;
A
#
# COMPACT_ATOMS: atom_id res chain seq x y z
N MET A 1 -17.02 31.98 22.48
CA MET A 1 -17.75 30.85 21.88
C MET A 1 -17.50 30.70 20.39
N GLU A 2 -17.42 31.73 19.58
CA GLU A 2 -17.20 31.62 18.12
C GLU A 2 -15.83 31.07 17.73
N ARG A 3 -14.73 31.45 18.40
CA ARG A 3 -13.37 30.96 18.12
C ARG A 3 -13.21 29.45 18.34
N SER A 4 -13.92 28.85 19.27
CA SER A 4 -13.89 27.43 19.55
C SER A 4 -14.70 26.59 18.54
N ARG A 5 -15.77 27.15 17.98
CA ARG A 5 -16.56 26.55 16.90
C ARG A 5 -15.77 26.57 15.60
N TRP A 6 -15.11 27.69 15.31
CA TRP A 6 -14.29 27.84 14.10
C TRP A 6 -13.08 26.88 14.08
N ARG A 7 -12.38 26.74 15.21
CA ARG A 7 -11.30 25.79 15.36
C ARG A 7 -11.76 24.34 15.16
N ARG A 8 -12.91 23.97 15.69
CA ARG A 8 -13.50 22.64 15.49
C ARG A 8 -13.89 22.38 14.05
N GLN A 9 -14.47 23.34 13.36
CA GLN A 9 -14.81 23.23 11.94
C GLN A 9 -13.56 23.10 11.06
N LEU A 10 -12.50 23.84 11.35
CA LEU A 10 -11.23 23.71 10.64
C LEU A 10 -10.59 22.35 10.88
N SER A 11 -10.57 21.86 12.12
CA SER A 11 -10.06 20.54 12.46
C SER A 11 -10.80 19.44 11.69
N THR A 12 -12.13 19.48 11.67
CA THR A 12 -12.94 18.50 10.93
C THR A 12 -12.63 18.51 9.43
N ARG A 13 -12.46 19.68 8.82
CA ARG A 13 -12.10 19.81 7.41
C ARG A 13 -10.73 19.20 7.10
N TRP A 14 -9.76 19.40 7.99
CA TRP A 14 -8.43 18.83 7.81
C TRP A 14 -8.43 17.31 7.97
N ASP A 15 -9.20 16.79 8.90
CA ASP A 15 -9.35 15.35 9.11
C ASP A 15 -10.03 14.67 7.91
N GLU A 16 -11.04 15.30 7.30
CA GLU A 16 -11.66 14.83 6.06
C GLU A 16 -10.65 14.76 4.90
N ARG A 17 -9.85 15.80 4.72
CA ARG A 17 -8.81 15.83 3.66
C ARG A 17 -7.69 14.83 3.91
N ARG A 18 -7.29 14.63 5.16
CA ARG A 18 -6.35 13.58 5.53
C ARG A 18 -6.90 12.20 5.22
N LEU A 19 -8.15 11.95 5.59
CA LEU A 19 -8.82 10.69 5.28
C LEU A 19 -8.83 10.42 3.76
N GLU A 20 -9.21 11.40 2.95
CA GLU A 20 -9.20 11.28 1.49
C GLU A 20 -7.80 10.94 0.96
N ALA A 21 -6.75 11.63 1.43
CA ALA A 21 -5.38 11.38 1.03
C ALA A 21 -4.91 9.97 1.42
N TYR A 22 -5.25 9.53 2.62
CA TYR A 22 -4.86 8.20 3.12
C TYR A 22 -5.58 7.07 2.37
N LEU A 23 -6.87 7.24 2.10
CA LEU A 23 -7.66 6.27 1.32
C LEU A 23 -7.18 6.19 -0.13
N ARG A 24 -6.90 7.33 -0.75
CA ARG A 24 -6.39 7.39 -2.11
C ARG A 24 -5.05 6.64 -2.23
N TYR A 25 -4.15 6.83 -1.27
CA TYR A 25 -2.88 6.12 -1.27
C TYR A 25 -3.05 4.62 -1.02
N ALA A 26 -3.89 4.22 -0.08
CA ALA A 26 -4.22 2.82 0.17
C ALA A 26 -4.79 2.13 -1.08
N ASP A 27 -5.66 2.82 -1.82
CA ASP A 27 -6.27 2.32 -3.05
C ASP A 27 -5.23 2.17 -4.18
N ALA A 28 -4.36 3.17 -4.35
CA ALA A 28 -3.27 3.13 -5.32
C ALA A 28 -2.26 2.00 -5.02
N ILE A 29 -1.93 1.78 -3.76
CA ILE A 29 -1.10 0.66 -3.30
C ILE A 29 -1.77 -0.68 -3.62
N LYS A 30 -3.07 -0.81 -3.41
CA LYS A 30 -3.81 -2.03 -3.72
C LYS A 30 -3.78 -2.35 -5.22
N ARG A 31 -3.98 -1.35 -6.08
CA ARG A 31 -3.91 -1.52 -7.54
C ARG A 31 -2.51 -1.91 -7.99
N PHE A 32 -1.50 -1.22 -7.49
CA PHE A 32 -0.11 -1.56 -7.74
C PHE A 32 0.21 -3.01 -7.34
N THR A 33 -0.17 -3.42 -6.15
CA THR A 33 0.08 -4.76 -5.62
C THR A 33 -0.58 -5.84 -6.47
N SER A 34 -1.82 -5.59 -6.94
CA SER A 34 -2.53 -6.51 -7.83
C SER A 34 -1.78 -6.72 -9.14
N VAL A 35 -1.31 -5.66 -9.77
CA VAL A 35 -0.57 -5.74 -11.03
C VAL A 35 0.79 -6.41 -10.82
N ALA A 36 1.56 -5.98 -9.82
CA ALA A 36 2.87 -6.53 -9.52
C ALA A 36 2.80 -8.03 -9.17
N GLY A 37 1.82 -8.43 -8.37
CA GLY A 37 1.61 -9.84 -8.02
C GLY A 37 1.27 -10.71 -9.23
N ARG A 38 0.41 -10.23 -10.13
CA ARG A 38 0.04 -10.94 -11.36
C ARG A 38 1.19 -11.01 -12.37
N LEU A 39 2.05 -9.98 -12.42
CA LEU A 39 3.30 -10.03 -13.18
C LEU A 39 4.27 -11.05 -12.62
N ALA A 40 4.44 -11.06 -11.29
CA ALA A 40 5.27 -12.04 -10.60
C ALA A 40 4.77 -13.47 -10.84
N ALA A 41 3.45 -13.67 -10.86
CA ALA A 41 2.84 -14.97 -11.23
C ALA A 41 3.18 -15.37 -12.67
N GLY A 42 3.15 -14.44 -13.61
CA GLY A 42 3.55 -14.66 -15.01
C GLY A 42 5.03 -15.06 -15.15
N LYS A 43 5.87 -14.68 -14.18
CA LYS A 43 7.28 -15.05 -14.10
C LYS A 43 7.56 -16.34 -13.30
N GLY A 44 6.52 -16.96 -12.75
CA GLY A 44 6.67 -18.13 -11.87
C GLY A 44 7.21 -17.81 -10.48
N LEU A 45 7.19 -16.54 -10.07
CA LEU A 45 7.65 -16.10 -8.75
C LEU A 45 6.56 -16.14 -7.68
N PHE A 46 5.31 -16.20 -8.09
CA PHE A 46 4.15 -16.10 -7.21
C PHE A 46 3.01 -16.98 -7.71
N ASP A 47 2.25 -17.54 -6.80
CA ASP A 47 1.06 -18.33 -7.13
C ASP A 47 -0.19 -17.45 -6.97
N LEU A 48 -0.60 -16.85 -8.08
CA LEU A 48 -1.83 -16.06 -8.17
C LEU A 48 -2.62 -16.44 -9.41
N PRO A 49 -3.95 -16.45 -9.32
CA PRO A 49 -4.80 -16.62 -10.50
C PRO A 49 -4.65 -15.45 -11.47
N GLN A 50 -4.86 -15.73 -12.75
CA GLN A 50 -4.81 -14.75 -13.83
C GLN A 50 -3.45 -14.01 -13.93
N PRO A 51 -2.34 -14.75 -14.18
CA PRO A 51 -1.05 -14.11 -14.40
C PRO A 51 -1.11 -13.12 -15.57
N LEU A 52 -0.28 -12.08 -15.52
CA LEU A 52 -0.14 -11.12 -16.62
C LEU A 52 1.10 -11.43 -17.44
N ALA A 53 0.95 -11.36 -18.78
CA ALA A 53 2.07 -11.35 -19.69
C ALA A 53 2.93 -10.09 -19.47
N GLN A 54 4.22 -10.21 -19.74
CA GLN A 54 5.20 -9.16 -19.42
C GLN A 54 4.89 -7.81 -20.08
N ASP A 55 4.57 -7.82 -21.36
CA ASP A 55 4.26 -6.62 -22.15
C ASP A 55 3.05 -5.85 -21.59
N VAL A 56 1.90 -6.52 -21.51
CA VAL A 56 0.65 -5.94 -20.97
C VAL A 56 0.81 -5.57 -19.49
N GLY A 57 1.49 -6.40 -18.73
CA GLY A 57 1.68 -6.18 -17.30
C GLY A 57 2.57 -4.98 -17.00
N LEU A 58 3.63 -4.76 -17.76
CA LEU A 58 4.51 -3.60 -17.57
C LEU A 58 3.83 -2.26 -17.91
N GLU A 59 2.97 -2.26 -18.92
CA GLU A 59 2.16 -1.08 -19.24
C GLU A 59 1.23 -0.72 -18.08
N ARG A 60 0.49 -1.71 -17.57
CA ARG A 60 -0.38 -1.53 -16.40
C ARG A 60 0.37 -1.15 -15.13
N LEU A 61 1.57 -1.69 -14.97
CA LEU A 61 2.42 -1.35 -13.83
C LEU A 61 2.87 0.11 -13.89
N ALA A 62 3.22 0.63 -15.07
CA ALA A 62 3.59 2.03 -15.25
C ALA A 62 2.43 2.97 -14.87
N ASP A 63 1.21 2.65 -15.27
CA ASP A 63 0.02 3.42 -14.88
C ASP A 63 -0.23 3.35 -13.37
N ALA A 64 -0.12 2.18 -12.77
CA ALA A 64 -0.31 1.98 -11.34
C ALA A 64 0.79 2.68 -10.50
N GLU A 65 2.02 2.69 -10.99
CA GLU A 65 3.15 3.41 -10.37
C GLU A 65 2.93 4.92 -10.39
N LEU A 66 2.50 5.46 -11.53
CA LEU A 66 2.22 6.89 -11.66
C LEU A 66 1.09 7.31 -10.69
N GLU A 67 0.01 6.55 -10.63
CA GLU A 67 -1.11 6.79 -9.71
C GLU A 67 -0.65 6.71 -8.24
N ARG A 68 0.17 5.73 -7.91
CA ARG A 68 0.77 5.57 -6.59
C ARG A 68 1.65 6.76 -6.21
N GLY A 69 2.44 7.26 -7.14
CA GLY A 69 3.28 8.44 -6.95
C GLY A 69 2.46 9.68 -6.62
N TYR A 70 1.42 9.98 -7.39
CA TYR A 70 0.52 11.10 -7.12
C TYR A 70 -0.20 10.98 -5.77
N ALA A 71 -0.68 9.79 -5.46
CA ALA A 71 -1.36 9.55 -4.18
C ALA A 71 -0.41 9.69 -2.98
N PHE A 72 0.84 9.28 -3.15
CA PHE A 72 1.89 9.46 -2.14
C PHE A 72 2.18 10.95 -1.86
N GLU A 73 2.25 11.78 -2.91
CA GLU A 73 2.42 13.22 -2.75
C GLU A 73 1.31 13.84 -1.90
N ALA A 74 0.07 13.39 -2.05
CA ALA A 74 -1.04 13.85 -1.22
C ALA A 74 -0.84 13.50 0.26
N VAL A 75 -0.30 12.33 0.57
CA VAL A 75 0.06 11.95 1.95
C VAL A 75 1.18 12.83 2.49
N LEU A 76 2.19 13.16 1.69
CA LEU A 76 3.27 14.07 2.09
C LEU A 76 2.76 15.47 2.44
N LEU A 77 1.73 15.96 1.74
CA LEU A 77 1.13 17.27 1.98
C LEU A 77 0.21 17.29 3.20
N MET A 78 -0.52 16.22 3.44
CA MET A 78 -1.62 16.19 4.41
C MET A 78 -1.32 15.39 5.68
N GLY A 79 -0.38 14.45 5.60
CA GLY A 79 -0.08 13.53 6.69
C GLY A 79 0.68 14.17 7.85
N ASP A 80 0.56 13.55 9.02
CA ASP A 80 1.48 13.82 10.13
C ASP A 80 2.83 13.12 9.92
N ALA A 81 3.81 13.45 10.74
CA ALA A 81 5.18 12.95 10.58
C ALA A 81 5.26 11.42 10.66
N GLU A 82 4.48 10.79 11.55
CA GLU A 82 4.46 9.34 11.74
C GLU A 82 3.86 8.62 10.52
N THR A 83 2.74 9.12 9.99
CA THR A 83 2.10 8.58 8.79
C THR A 83 2.98 8.76 7.55
N ILE A 84 3.63 9.91 7.39
CA ILE A 84 4.58 10.17 6.30
C ILE A 84 5.75 9.18 6.38
N SER A 85 6.31 8.96 7.56
CA SER A 85 7.41 8.01 7.76
C SER A 85 7.01 6.59 7.37
N ALA A 86 5.84 6.14 7.80
CA ALA A 86 5.30 4.81 7.45
C ALA A 86 5.02 4.69 5.94
N ALA A 87 4.47 5.72 5.31
CA ALA A 87 4.23 5.76 3.88
C ALA A 87 5.54 5.71 3.06
N ARG A 88 6.59 6.40 3.51
CA ARG A 88 7.92 6.33 2.88
C ARG A 88 8.52 4.93 2.96
N ALA A 89 8.38 4.26 4.08
CA ALA A 89 8.84 2.87 4.23
C ALA A 89 8.06 1.94 3.28
N LEU A 90 6.75 2.12 3.17
CA LEU A 90 5.90 1.38 2.24
C LEU A 90 6.32 1.60 0.79
N GLN A 91 6.61 2.85 0.39
CA GLN A 91 7.10 3.18 -0.95
C GLN A 91 8.41 2.45 -1.28
N ARG A 92 9.36 2.40 -0.35
CA ARG A 92 10.63 1.68 -0.56
C ARG A 92 10.41 0.18 -0.77
N HIS A 93 9.50 -0.43 -0.04
CA HIS A 93 9.19 -1.86 -0.19
C HIS A 93 8.38 -2.14 -1.45
N ALA A 94 7.50 -1.25 -1.88
CA ALA A 94 6.84 -1.32 -3.17
C ALA A 94 7.86 -1.27 -4.32
N TRP A 95 8.87 -0.42 -4.23
CA TRP A 95 9.96 -0.36 -5.19
C TRP A 95 10.75 -1.68 -5.29
N VAL A 96 10.98 -2.36 -4.17
CA VAL A 96 11.62 -3.68 -4.20
C VAL A 96 10.81 -4.69 -5.02
N LEU A 97 9.49 -4.72 -4.85
CA LEU A 97 8.60 -5.58 -5.65
C LEU A 97 8.65 -5.23 -7.14
N GLU A 98 8.69 -3.94 -7.46
CA GLU A 98 8.79 -3.45 -8.82
C GLU A 98 10.09 -3.88 -9.50
N GLN A 99 11.21 -3.86 -8.77
CA GLN A 99 12.50 -4.32 -9.27
C GLN A 99 12.46 -5.79 -9.72
N PHE A 100 11.77 -6.67 -8.99
CA PHE A 100 11.60 -8.07 -9.38
C PHE A 100 10.86 -8.23 -10.71
N VAL A 101 9.75 -7.51 -10.87
CA VAL A 101 8.90 -7.67 -12.05
C VAL A 101 9.41 -6.94 -13.28
N ARG A 102 10.31 -5.98 -13.10
CA ARG A 102 11.03 -5.28 -14.18
C ARG A 102 12.37 -5.92 -14.54
N ASP A 103 12.70 -7.07 -13.98
CA ASP A 103 14.01 -7.73 -14.18
C ASP A 103 15.22 -6.87 -13.76
N MET A 104 15.01 -5.92 -12.89
CA MET A 104 16.09 -5.11 -12.29
C MET A 104 16.74 -5.81 -11.09
N ARG A 105 16.11 -6.82 -10.58
CA ARG A 105 16.56 -7.68 -9.49
C ARG A 105 16.23 -9.13 -9.83
N SER A 106 17.23 -9.97 -9.83
CA SER A 106 17.03 -11.42 -9.91
C SER A 106 16.70 -12.00 -8.54
N GLY A 107 15.96 -13.09 -8.52
CA GLY A 107 15.62 -13.79 -7.29
C GLY A 107 14.70 -14.98 -7.55
N THR A 108 14.54 -15.79 -6.53
CA THR A 108 13.67 -16.97 -6.53
C THR A 108 12.25 -16.61 -6.10
N ALA A 109 11.33 -17.57 -6.22
CA ALA A 109 9.98 -17.44 -5.66
C ALA A 109 10.01 -17.21 -4.13
N GLN A 110 11.00 -17.76 -3.45
CA GLN A 110 11.18 -17.53 -2.01
C GLN A 110 11.62 -16.08 -1.72
N ASP A 111 12.52 -15.53 -2.52
CA ASP A 111 12.95 -14.12 -2.39
C ASP A 111 11.78 -13.16 -2.62
N TRP A 112 10.96 -13.43 -3.63
CA TRP A 112 9.71 -12.67 -3.86
C TRP A 112 8.77 -12.76 -2.67
N THR A 113 8.51 -13.96 -2.17
CA THR A 113 7.61 -14.18 -1.03
C THR A 113 8.07 -13.41 0.21
N GLN A 114 9.38 -13.39 0.47
CA GLN A 114 9.95 -12.63 1.58
C GLN A 114 9.78 -11.11 1.37
N ALA A 115 10.10 -10.61 0.19
CA ALA A 115 9.92 -9.20 -0.15
C ALA A 115 8.45 -8.76 -0.06
N PHE A 116 7.54 -9.61 -0.51
CA PHE A 116 6.11 -9.35 -0.44
C PHE A 116 5.59 -9.33 1.01
N ARG A 117 6.07 -10.22 1.86
CA ARG A 117 5.76 -10.21 3.30
C ARG A 117 6.21 -8.92 3.96
N GLN A 118 7.45 -8.49 3.72
CA GLN A 118 7.97 -7.22 4.23
C GLN A 118 7.16 -6.03 3.74
N PHE A 119 6.77 -6.03 2.48
CA PHE A 119 5.87 -5.01 1.93
C PHE A 119 4.53 -4.96 2.68
N GLN A 120 3.92 -6.12 2.97
CA GLN A 120 2.66 -6.18 3.71
C GLN A 120 2.79 -5.68 5.15
N GLU A 121 3.90 -5.99 5.83
CA GLU A 121 4.19 -5.46 7.16
C GLU A 121 4.24 -3.92 7.14
N LYS A 122 4.90 -3.34 6.14
CA LYS A 122 4.96 -1.88 5.97
C LYS A 122 3.61 -1.26 5.62
N ARG A 123 2.79 -1.98 4.88
CA ARG A 123 1.41 -1.55 4.62
C ARG A 123 0.57 -1.52 5.89
N ASP A 124 0.70 -2.52 6.75
CA ASP A 124 0.02 -2.56 8.03
C ASP A 124 0.50 -1.42 8.96
N GLU A 125 1.79 -1.16 9.01
CA GLU A 125 2.35 -0.01 9.75
C GLU A 125 1.79 1.32 9.25
N TYR A 126 1.64 1.48 7.94
CA TYR A 126 1.01 2.66 7.35
C TYR A 126 -0.45 2.80 7.79
N TYR A 127 -1.23 1.73 7.78
CA TYR A 127 -2.62 1.76 8.22
C TYR A 127 -2.74 2.11 9.71
N ILE A 128 -1.87 1.56 10.55
CA ILE A 128 -1.83 1.88 11.98
C ILE A 128 -1.56 3.36 12.19
N ALA A 129 -0.53 3.91 11.54
CA ALA A 129 -0.18 5.32 11.63
C ALA A 129 -1.30 6.24 11.13
N ALA A 130 -1.90 5.91 9.98
CA ALA A 130 -3.00 6.67 9.40
C ALA A 130 -4.24 6.68 10.31
N ARG A 131 -4.62 5.53 10.88
CA ARG A 131 -5.73 5.43 11.84
C ARG A 131 -5.47 6.27 13.09
N LYS A 132 -4.29 6.19 13.65
CA LYS A 132 -3.87 6.98 14.80
C LYS A 132 -3.93 8.49 14.50
N SER A 133 -3.46 8.91 13.32
CA SER A 133 -3.54 10.30 12.83
C SER A 133 -4.98 10.82 12.76
N LEU A 134 -5.95 9.95 12.46
CA LEU A 134 -7.38 10.26 12.39
C LEU A 134 -8.10 10.08 13.74
N GLY A 135 -7.39 9.78 14.82
CA GLY A 135 -7.99 9.56 16.13
C GLY A 135 -8.70 8.19 16.27
N VAL A 136 -8.44 7.24 15.40
CA VAL A 136 -9.01 5.89 15.49
C VAL A 136 -8.07 4.99 16.29
N HIS A 137 -8.42 4.72 17.55
CA HIS A 137 -7.59 3.97 18.49
C HIS A 137 -8.02 2.50 18.69
N ALA A 138 -9.02 2.03 17.96
CA ALA A 138 -9.45 0.63 18.02
C ALA A 138 -8.31 -0.31 17.61
N ALA A 139 -8.22 -1.49 18.26
CA ALA A 139 -7.21 -2.48 17.97
C ALA A 139 -7.19 -2.84 16.47
N PHE A 140 -5.99 -2.95 15.93
CA PHE A 140 -5.72 -3.34 14.55
C PHE A 140 -4.92 -4.64 14.56
N ARG A 141 -5.45 -5.67 13.90
CA ARG A 141 -4.75 -6.95 13.77
C ARG A 141 -3.73 -6.87 12.65
N LEU A 142 -2.48 -7.12 12.98
CA LEU A 142 -1.39 -7.17 12.00
C LEU A 142 -1.55 -8.41 11.10
N ARG A 143 -1.19 -8.30 9.83
CA ARG A 143 -1.21 -9.43 8.89
C ARG A 143 -0.25 -10.54 9.29
N ALA A 144 0.84 -10.22 9.96
CA ALA A 144 1.75 -11.22 10.51
C ALA A 144 1.06 -12.16 11.52
N GLU A 145 -0.04 -11.70 12.13
CA GLU A 145 -0.87 -12.47 13.06
C GLU A 145 -2.08 -13.12 12.38
N ASP A 146 -2.32 -12.79 11.11
CA ASP A 146 -3.43 -13.33 10.33
C ASP A 146 -2.99 -14.61 9.62
N PRO A 147 -3.68 -15.74 9.85
CA PRO A 147 -3.39 -17.00 9.16
C PRO A 147 -3.75 -16.97 7.66
N VAL A 148 -4.40 -15.92 7.17
CA VAL A 148 -4.62 -15.72 5.73
C VAL A 148 -3.28 -15.43 5.07
N ILE A 149 -2.64 -16.51 4.68
CA ILE A 149 -1.36 -16.48 4.02
C ILE A 149 -1.52 -15.92 2.60
N LEU A 150 -0.55 -15.13 2.21
CA LEU A 150 -0.20 -14.76 0.86
C LEU A 150 -0.64 -15.80 -0.17
N GLY A 151 -1.57 -15.46 -1.04
CA GLY A 151 -1.99 -16.29 -2.15
C GLY A 151 -3.25 -17.14 -1.93
N GLN A 152 -3.84 -17.15 -0.75
CA GLN A 152 -5.13 -17.79 -0.57
C GLN A 152 -6.27 -16.82 -0.92
N ASP A 153 -7.18 -17.26 -1.79
CA ASP A 153 -8.39 -16.52 -2.13
C ASP A 153 -9.22 -16.31 -0.87
N PRO A 154 -9.48 -15.05 -0.45
CA PRO A 154 -10.36 -14.79 0.71
C PRO A 154 -11.77 -15.35 0.57
N ARG A 155 -12.17 -15.83 -0.61
CA ARG A 155 -13.48 -16.45 -0.88
C ARG A 155 -13.52 -17.94 -0.56
N GLN A 156 -12.41 -18.53 -0.11
CA GLN A 156 -12.35 -19.95 0.30
C GLN A 156 -12.43 -20.13 1.82
N LEU A 157 -12.69 -19.09 2.57
CA LEU A 157 -13.04 -19.06 3.98
C LEU A 157 -14.50 -18.63 4.13
#